data_bd86e9e006e1bfed514201373d02d486
#
_entry.id   bd86e9e006e1bfed514201373d02d486
#
_cell.length_a   1.000
_cell.length_b   1.000
_cell.length_c   1.000
_cell.angle_alpha   90.00
_cell.angle_beta   90.00
_cell.angle_gamma   90.00
#
_symmetry.space_group_name_H-M   'P 1'
#
loop_
_entity.id
_entity.type
_entity.pdbx_description
1 polymer ?
#
loop_
_entity_poly.entity_id
_entity_poly.type
_entity_poly.pdbx_seq_one_letter_code
_entity_poly.pdbx_strand_id
1 'polypeptide(L)'
;MTANRQRGPLFILANFASPLTGDLGRHALVRQWSAQAPREIWSAHAGDVLVTPVPLSDDFHAYACTLLGLPSSAVEVVTVPELPGRPMAEAICRDGVERLRKLAGRRPGARMMPLALDGPTVALADELGLPLHPYDHHRPGPDAGTLAAVEALNTKSGFRAVAHDLGVRLPHGRVCAGPDLPVAVRSLVGEHGRVVVKPDRSAGGHGLRFVDGDGPPVAAGTGTWVVEECVAGDTAVSTQFESRPGGPRHMFTGEMTLHRGRFAGYRAPARSLPVHALDDLRRWARALGHHLAAHGYLGPYAVDAVVSPTGAVYATECNVRRTATTAPQETVARLGGGTRPRPPAWQTGRAPSGACTTFAAALREVRDAGLAYSARTGEGVILHADHGAPGTFLPYLAVAADPPRAAELASRLVRTLGSPTEAGGPGAG
;
A
#
# COMPACT_ATOMS: atom_id res chain seq x y z
N MET A 1 14.67 10.10 27.54
CA MET A 1 13.20 9.98 27.65
C MET A 1 12.59 11.24 27.05
N THR A 2 12.42 11.30 25.74
CA THR A 2 11.70 12.38 25.07
C THR A 2 10.20 12.19 25.32
N ALA A 3 9.58 13.21 25.95
CA ALA A 3 8.16 13.23 26.26
C ALA A 3 7.34 12.82 25.02
N ASN A 4 6.71 11.66 25.12
CA ASN A 4 5.67 11.22 24.18
C ASN A 4 4.51 12.22 24.38
N ARG A 5 4.50 13.32 23.61
CA ARG A 5 3.31 14.16 23.53
C ARG A 5 2.20 13.21 23.06
N GLN A 6 1.28 12.89 23.95
CA GLN A 6 0.13 12.05 23.63
C GLN A 6 -0.57 12.67 22.43
N ARG A 7 -0.42 12.03 21.26
CA ARG A 7 -1.22 12.42 20.09
C ARG A 7 -2.68 12.18 20.43
N GLY A 8 -3.56 13.08 19.98
CA GLY A 8 -4.99 12.84 20.09
C GLY A 8 -5.40 11.54 19.38
N PRO A 9 -6.55 10.96 19.74
CA PRO A 9 -7.07 9.74 19.10
C PRO A 9 -7.18 9.90 17.59
N LEU A 10 -7.02 8.81 16.85
CA LEU A 10 -7.22 8.79 15.40
C LEU A 10 -8.42 7.91 15.03
N PHE A 11 -9.18 8.40 14.07
CA PHE A 11 -10.11 7.61 13.27
C PHE A 11 -9.32 7.13 12.05
N ILE A 12 -8.83 5.91 12.10
CA ILE A 12 -8.06 5.28 11.03
C ILE A 12 -9.05 4.79 9.98
N LEU A 13 -9.13 5.50 8.87
CA LEU A 13 -10.06 5.16 7.79
C LEU A 13 -9.36 4.28 6.76
N ALA A 14 -9.71 3.01 6.73
CA ALA A 14 -9.16 2.04 5.78
C ALA A 14 -9.90 2.09 4.43
N ASN A 15 -9.92 3.27 3.79
CA ASN A 15 -10.65 3.56 2.55
C ASN A 15 -9.93 3.01 1.30
N PHE A 16 -9.84 1.67 1.20
CA PHE A 16 -9.31 1.01 0.00
C PHE A 16 -10.19 1.23 -1.23
N ALA A 17 -11.53 1.32 -1.05
CA ALA A 17 -12.44 1.80 -2.07
C ALA A 17 -12.34 3.33 -2.18
N SER A 18 -11.39 3.80 -2.97
CA SER A 18 -11.11 5.20 -3.25
C SER A 18 -10.86 5.41 -4.75
N PRO A 19 -11.28 6.53 -5.34
CA PRO A 19 -10.94 6.88 -6.72
C PRO A 19 -9.43 6.90 -7.00
N LEU A 20 -8.61 7.10 -5.96
CA LEU A 20 -7.14 7.11 -6.08
C LEU A 20 -6.52 5.71 -6.18
N THR A 21 -7.25 4.66 -5.84
CA THR A 21 -6.73 3.28 -5.89
C THR A 21 -7.03 2.58 -7.21
N GLY A 22 -8.05 3.00 -7.94
CA GLY A 22 -8.41 2.42 -9.22
C GLY A 22 -9.88 2.60 -9.59
N ASP A 23 -10.30 1.86 -10.61
CA ASP A 23 -11.68 1.86 -11.09
C ASP A 23 -12.61 1.14 -10.11
N LEU A 24 -13.49 1.89 -9.44
CA LEU A 24 -14.44 1.37 -8.46
C LEU A 24 -15.53 0.50 -9.09
N GLY A 25 -15.76 0.60 -10.40
CA GLY A 25 -16.68 -0.29 -11.14
C GLY A 25 -16.19 -1.75 -11.23
N ARG A 26 -14.91 -2.00 -10.96
CA ARG A 26 -14.32 -3.34 -10.88
C ARG A 26 -14.53 -3.98 -9.50
N HIS A 27 -15.78 -4.26 -9.17
CA HIS A 27 -16.21 -4.67 -7.82
C HIS A 27 -15.42 -5.85 -7.22
N ALA A 28 -15.06 -6.87 -8.02
CA ALA A 28 -14.27 -8.01 -7.52
C ALA A 28 -12.87 -7.57 -7.08
N LEU A 29 -12.24 -6.65 -7.79
CA LEU A 29 -10.93 -6.12 -7.48
C LEU A 29 -10.98 -5.21 -6.25
N VAL A 30 -11.99 -4.35 -6.15
CA VAL A 30 -12.22 -3.50 -4.97
C VAL A 30 -12.39 -4.38 -3.73
N ARG A 31 -13.24 -5.40 -3.76
CA ARG A 31 -13.38 -6.36 -2.64
C ARG A 31 -12.06 -7.03 -2.27
N GLN A 32 -11.22 -7.39 -3.26
CA GLN A 32 -9.91 -7.98 -2.99
C GLN A 32 -8.96 -6.99 -2.28
N TRP A 33 -9.03 -5.71 -2.60
CA TRP A 33 -8.25 -4.67 -1.91
C TRP A 33 -8.78 -4.45 -0.50
N SER A 34 -10.09 -4.31 -0.36
CA SER A 34 -10.74 -4.05 0.91
C SER A 34 -10.61 -5.18 1.92
N ALA A 35 -10.48 -6.42 1.44
CA ALA A 35 -10.14 -7.55 2.30
C ALA A 35 -8.81 -7.38 3.05
N GLN A 36 -7.95 -6.43 2.64
CA GLN A 36 -6.69 -6.11 3.31
C GLN A 36 -6.86 -5.02 4.38
N ALA A 37 -8.02 -4.40 4.49
CA ALA A 37 -8.28 -3.28 5.42
C ALA A 37 -7.99 -3.60 6.89
N PRO A 38 -8.23 -4.83 7.41
CA PRO A 38 -7.89 -5.19 8.78
C PRO A 38 -6.44 -4.91 9.18
N ARG A 39 -5.50 -4.93 8.24
CA ARG A 39 -4.08 -4.66 8.51
C ARG A 39 -3.82 -3.23 9.02
N GLU A 40 -4.73 -2.28 8.80
CA GLU A 40 -4.54 -0.91 9.29
C GLU A 40 -4.61 -0.82 10.83
N ILE A 41 -5.06 -1.89 11.52
CA ILE A 41 -4.97 -1.99 12.99
C ILE A 41 -3.52 -1.85 13.50
N TRP A 42 -2.52 -2.23 12.69
CA TRP A 42 -1.11 -2.13 13.08
C TRP A 42 -0.63 -0.69 13.28
N SER A 43 -1.36 0.29 12.76
CA SER A 43 -1.11 1.72 12.97
C SER A 43 -1.81 2.28 14.23
N ALA A 44 -2.69 1.50 14.86
CA ALA A 44 -3.53 1.96 15.96
C ALA A 44 -2.77 2.10 17.29
N HIS A 45 -3.21 3.04 18.11
CA HIS A 45 -2.80 3.23 19.50
C HIS A 45 -4.04 3.20 20.42
N ALA A 46 -3.80 3.22 21.72
CA ALA A 46 -4.90 3.29 22.67
C ALA A 46 -5.79 4.52 22.43
N GLY A 47 -7.10 4.30 22.38
CA GLY A 47 -8.12 5.32 22.12
C GLY A 47 -8.48 5.52 20.65
N ASP A 48 -7.74 4.91 19.72
CA ASP A 48 -8.04 5.01 18.29
C ASP A 48 -9.29 4.21 17.90
N VAL A 49 -9.86 4.58 16.77
CA VAL A 49 -10.97 3.89 16.12
C VAL A 49 -10.52 3.43 14.74
N LEU A 50 -10.59 2.13 14.47
CA LEU A 50 -10.39 1.60 13.13
C LEU A 50 -11.74 1.53 12.40
N VAL A 51 -11.87 2.25 11.29
CA VAL A 51 -13.03 2.20 10.41
C VAL A 51 -12.68 1.38 9.17
N THR A 52 -13.34 0.25 8.97
CA THR A 52 -12.98 -0.76 7.98
C THR A 52 -14.21 -1.26 7.21
N PRO A 53 -14.08 -1.60 5.91
CA PRO A 53 -15.18 -2.17 5.12
C PRO A 53 -15.48 -3.63 5.44
N VAL A 54 -14.54 -4.35 6.06
CA VAL A 54 -14.69 -5.76 6.43
C VAL A 54 -14.42 -5.95 7.92
N PRO A 55 -15.12 -6.87 8.59
CA PRO A 55 -14.90 -7.13 10.02
C PRO A 55 -13.51 -7.74 10.28
N LEU A 56 -13.03 -7.57 11.49
CA LEU A 56 -11.91 -8.32 12.03
C LEU A 56 -12.47 -9.47 12.90
N SER A 57 -11.82 -10.65 12.86
CA SER A 57 -12.11 -11.67 13.87
C SER A 57 -11.57 -11.22 15.24
N ASP A 58 -12.22 -11.69 16.30
CA ASP A 58 -11.79 -11.41 17.67
C ASP A 58 -10.36 -11.90 17.92
N ASP A 59 -10.00 -13.05 17.35
CA ASP A 59 -8.67 -13.65 17.46
C ASP A 59 -7.59 -12.76 16.81
N PHE A 60 -7.84 -12.22 15.60
CA PHE A 60 -6.89 -11.33 14.95
C PHE A 60 -6.80 -9.99 15.67
N HIS A 61 -7.91 -9.43 16.11
CA HIS A 61 -7.94 -8.19 16.89
C HIS A 61 -7.13 -8.33 18.18
N ALA A 62 -7.40 -9.38 18.97
CA ALA A 62 -6.68 -9.66 20.22
C ALA A 62 -5.17 -9.89 19.97
N TYR A 63 -4.83 -10.63 18.91
CA TYR A 63 -3.44 -10.86 18.51
C TYR A 63 -2.71 -9.57 18.16
N ALA A 64 -3.29 -8.73 17.32
CA ALA A 64 -2.68 -7.46 16.93
C ALA A 64 -2.51 -6.53 18.14
N CYS A 65 -3.54 -6.38 18.98
CA CYS A 65 -3.46 -5.59 20.20
C CYS A 65 -2.37 -6.12 21.15
N THR A 66 -2.27 -7.44 21.34
CA THR A 66 -1.23 -8.05 22.19
C THR A 66 0.17 -7.70 21.71
N LEU A 67 0.45 -7.84 20.41
CA LEU A 67 1.76 -7.49 19.85
C LEU A 67 2.06 -5.99 19.95
N LEU A 68 1.04 -5.15 19.82
CA LEU A 68 1.16 -3.70 19.96
C LEU A 68 1.28 -3.24 21.44
N GLY A 69 1.20 -4.17 22.40
CA GLY A 69 1.22 -3.85 23.84
C GLY A 69 -0.05 -3.13 24.30
N LEU A 70 -1.19 -3.40 23.68
CA LEU A 70 -2.48 -2.78 23.97
C LEU A 70 -3.46 -3.80 24.54
N PRO A 71 -4.34 -3.43 25.47
CA PRO A 71 -5.51 -4.25 25.78
C PRO A 71 -6.46 -4.25 24.56
N SER A 72 -7.19 -5.35 24.32
CA SER A 72 -8.10 -5.47 23.18
C SER A 72 -9.20 -4.39 23.18
N SER A 73 -9.61 -3.89 24.34
CA SER A 73 -10.57 -2.80 24.46
C SER A 73 -10.00 -1.41 24.10
N ALA A 74 -8.68 -1.30 23.85
CA ALA A 74 -8.05 0.00 23.58
C ALA A 74 -8.27 0.53 22.17
N VAL A 75 -8.63 -0.33 21.22
CA VAL A 75 -8.90 0.04 19.82
C VAL A 75 -10.33 -0.39 19.49
N GLU A 76 -11.19 0.58 19.20
CA GLU A 76 -12.56 0.29 18.76
C GLU A 76 -12.56 0.03 17.25
N VAL A 77 -13.28 -1.01 16.81
CA VAL A 77 -13.44 -1.34 15.39
C VAL A 77 -14.86 -1.05 14.95
N VAL A 78 -14.99 -0.27 13.89
CA VAL A 78 -16.27 0.06 13.25
C VAL A 78 -16.25 -0.50 11.84
N THR A 79 -17.11 -1.46 11.57
CA THR A 79 -17.30 -2.00 10.23
C THR A 79 -18.42 -1.26 9.52
N VAL A 80 -18.12 -0.74 8.34
CA VAL A 80 -19.10 -0.13 7.42
C VAL A 80 -18.93 -0.79 6.07
N PRO A 81 -19.88 -1.65 5.65
CA PRO A 81 -19.80 -2.37 4.37
C PRO A 81 -19.68 -1.42 3.17
N GLU A 82 -18.93 -1.85 2.17
CA GLU A 82 -18.78 -1.11 0.93
C GLU A 82 -20.09 -1.02 0.13
N LEU A 83 -20.25 0.09 -0.56
CA LEU A 83 -21.24 0.25 -1.61
C LEU A 83 -20.58 -0.02 -2.98
N PRO A 84 -21.12 -0.93 -3.80
CA PRO A 84 -20.58 -1.21 -5.12
C PRO A 84 -20.44 0.07 -5.97
N GLY A 85 -19.24 0.29 -6.52
CA GLY A 85 -18.95 1.43 -7.37
C GLY A 85 -18.82 2.78 -6.65
N ARG A 86 -18.85 2.82 -5.33
CA ARG A 86 -18.77 4.04 -4.55
C ARG A 86 -17.52 4.08 -3.66
N PRO A 87 -16.97 5.28 -3.40
CA PRO A 87 -15.95 5.48 -2.38
C PRO A 87 -16.45 5.04 -0.99
N MET A 88 -15.56 4.52 -0.16
CA MET A 88 -15.91 4.12 1.21
C MET A 88 -16.46 5.27 2.05
N ALA A 89 -15.96 6.49 1.86
CA ALA A 89 -16.47 7.67 2.57
C ALA A 89 -17.96 7.92 2.28
N GLU A 90 -18.42 7.70 1.04
CA GLU A 90 -19.85 7.83 0.69
C GLU A 90 -20.70 6.73 1.35
N ALA A 91 -20.16 5.50 1.46
CA ALA A 91 -20.82 4.42 2.17
C ALA A 91 -21.01 4.79 3.67
N ILE A 92 -19.99 5.39 4.26
CA ILE A 92 -20.03 5.86 5.66
C ILE A 92 -21.06 6.96 5.84
N CYS A 93 -21.10 7.97 4.97
CA CYS A 93 -22.10 9.05 5.02
C CYS A 93 -23.54 8.49 4.98
N ARG A 94 -23.75 7.40 4.23
CA ARG A 94 -25.07 6.77 4.15
C ARG A 94 -25.43 5.94 5.39
N ASP A 95 -24.54 5.08 5.84
CA ASP A 95 -24.90 4.00 6.78
C ASP A 95 -24.11 4.04 8.12
N GLY A 96 -23.09 4.90 8.24
CA GLY A 96 -22.18 4.88 9.39
C GLY A 96 -21.92 6.21 10.10
N VAL A 97 -22.32 7.33 9.52
CA VAL A 97 -21.94 8.67 9.98
C VAL A 97 -22.36 8.97 11.42
N GLU A 98 -23.60 8.61 11.81
CA GLU A 98 -24.12 8.84 13.16
C GLU A 98 -23.33 8.09 14.24
N ARG A 99 -22.94 6.84 13.93
CA ARG A 99 -22.08 6.06 14.84
C ARG A 99 -20.73 6.74 15.01
N LEU A 100 -20.10 7.16 13.92
CA LEU A 100 -18.80 7.82 13.98
C LEU A 100 -18.89 9.19 14.67
N ARG A 101 -19.94 9.95 14.45
CA ARG A 101 -20.19 11.23 15.15
C ARG A 101 -20.29 11.04 16.67
N LYS A 102 -21.02 10.02 17.14
CA LYS A 102 -21.10 9.68 18.56
C LYS A 102 -19.75 9.31 19.14
N LEU A 103 -18.94 8.57 18.38
CA LEU A 103 -17.59 8.17 18.80
C LEU A 103 -16.62 9.37 18.82
N ALA A 104 -16.72 10.28 17.86
CA ALA A 104 -15.92 11.49 17.80
C ALA A 104 -16.24 12.40 19.00
N GLY A 105 -17.52 12.59 19.35
CA GLY A 105 -17.93 13.37 20.51
C GLY A 105 -17.39 12.86 21.86
N ARG A 106 -17.01 11.56 21.93
CA ARG A 106 -16.39 10.98 23.14
C ARG A 106 -14.86 11.05 23.13
N ARG A 107 -14.24 11.58 22.07
CA ARG A 107 -12.79 11.62 21.86
C ARG A 107 -12.30 13.02 21.51
N PRO A 108 -12.22 13.93 22.52
CA PRO A 108 -11.75 15.29 22.29
C PRO A 108 -10.38 15.30 21.59
N GLY A 109 -10.22 16.17 20.59
CA GLY A 109 -8.99 16.28 19.80
C GLY A 109 -8.73 15.12 18.83
N ALA A 110 -9.74 14.29 18.57
CA ALA A 110 -9.64 13.25 17.56
C ALA A 110 -9.43 13.84 16.15
N ARG A 111 -8.72 13.09 15.31
CA ARG A 111 -8.46 13.44 13.91
C ARG A 111 -8.72 12.22 13.02
N MET A 112 -9.00 12.44 11.76
CA MET A 112 -9.16 11.37 10.78
C MET A 112 -7.84 11.10 10.05
N MET A 113 -7.41 9.85 10.01
CA MET A 113 -6.25 9.39 9.23
C MET A 113 -6.71 8.46 8.11
N PRO A 114 -6.85 8.95 6.89
CA PRO A 114 -7.24 8.10 5.76
C PRO A 114 -6.05 7.31 5.20
N LEU A 115 -6.35 6.16 4.58
CA LEU A 115 -5.40 5.47 3.72
C LEU A 115 -5.13 6.28 2.45
N ALA A 116 -6.17 6.83 1.84
CA ALA A 116 -6.11 7.66 0.64
C ALA A 116 -6.88 8.97 0.86
N LEU A 117 -6.24 10.10 0.55
CA LEU A 117 -6.81 11.44 0.70
C LEU A 117 -7.52 11.82 -0.61
N ASP A 118 -8.82 11.58 -0.66
CA ASP A 118 -9.69 11.94 -1.78
C ASP A 118 -10.79 12.93 -1.37
N GLY A 119 -11.48 13.53 -2.34
CA GLY A 119 -12.54 14.51 -2.09
C GLY A 119 -13.67 13.98 -1.17
N PRO A 120 -14.22 12.77 -1.42
CA PRO A 120 -15.20 12.15 -0.53
C PRO A 120 -14.72 12.00 0.92
N THR A 121 -13.44 11.73 1.13
CA THR A 121 -12.84 11.59 2.47
C THR A 121 -12.73 12.95 3.17
N VAL A 122 -12.39 14.01 2.44
CA VAL A 122 -12.38 15.38 2.98
C VAL A 122 -13.79 15.77 3.41
N ALA A 123 -14.78 15.54 2.55
CA ALA A 123 -16.18 15.84 2.86
C ALA A 123 -16.69 15.06 4.11
N LEU A 124 -16.31 13.79 4.24
CA LEU A 124 -16.63 12.99 5.44
C LEU A 124 -15.97 13.55 6.70
N ALA A 125 -14.72 13.99 6.61
CA ALA A 125 -14.00 14.59 7.73
C ALA A 125 -14.68 15.87 8.20
N ASP A 126 -15.10 16.73 7.28
CA ASP A 126 -15.84 17.96 7.55
C ASP A 126 -17.22 17.65 8.17
N GLU A 127 -17.96 16.68 7.65
CA GLU A 127 -19.26 16.21 8.17
C GLU A 127 -19.16 15.71 9.62
N LEU A 128 -18.03 15.07 9.97
CA LEU A 128 -17.78 14.57 11.32
C LEU A 128 -17.12 15.62 12.25
N GLY A 129 -16.70 16.78 11.73
CA GLY A 129 -15.93 17.76 12.47
C GLY A 129 -14.55 17.24 12.91
N LEU A 130 -13.96 16.29 12.16
CA LEU A 130 -12.66 15.68 12.45
C LEU A 130 -11.58 16.29 11.55
N PRO A 131 -10.61 17.06 12.08
CA PRO A 131 -9.46 17.49 11.28
C PRO A 131 -8.72 16.28 10.69
N LEU A 132 -8.22 16.42 9.47
CA LEU A 132 -7.43 15.37 8.82
C LEU A 132 -6.02 15.30 9.43
N HIS A 133 -5.55 14.11 9.71
CA HIS A 133 -4.16 13.85 10.10
C HIS A 133 -3.28 13.76 8.85
N PRO A 134 -2.10 14.43 8.80
CA PRO A 134 -1.40 15.12 9.89
C PRO A 134 -1.66 16.64 9.94
N TYR A 135 -2.67 17.17 9.26
CA TYR A 135 -3.07 18.56 9.40
C TYR A 135 -3.52 18.86 10.83
N ASP A 136 -3.33 20.09 11.28
CA ASP A 136 -3.71 20.51 12.64
C ASP A 136 -4.44 21.88 12.58
N HIS A 137 -4.92 22.36 13.71
CA HIS A 137 -5.63 23.62 13.80
C HIS A 137 -4.81 24.86 13.39
N HIS A 138 -3.50 24.73 13.27
CA HIS A 138 -2.60 25.80 12.84
C HIS A 138 -2.30 25.74 11.33
N ARG A 139 -2.84 24.73 10.63
CA ARG A 139 -2.64 24.54 9.19
C ARG A 139 -3.97 24.25 8.54
N PRO A 140 -4.29 25.00 7.47
CA PRO A 140 -5.47 24.69 6.70
C PRO A 140 -5.45 23.25 6.24
N GLY A 141 -6.60 22.60 6.23
CA GLY A 141 -6.77 21.27 5.63
C GLY A 141 -6.47 21.29 4.13
N PRO A 142 -6.51 20.11 3.48
CA PRO A 142 -6.30 20.03 2.05
C PRO A 142 -7.40 20.79 1.29
N ASP A 143 -6.99 21.66 0.37
CA ASP A 143 -7.86 22.39 -0.52
C ASP A 143 -8.04 21.69 -1.88
N ALA A 144 -8.77 22.32 -2.79
CA ALA A 144 -8.98 21.79 -4.13
C ALA A 144 -7.65 21.62 -4.91
N GLY A 145 -6.68 22.52 -4.71
CA GLY A 145 -5.36 22.43 -5.32
C GLY A 145 -4.56 21.23 -4.80
N THR A 146 -4.64 21.00 -3.49
CA THR A 146 -4.05 19.81 -2.85
C THR A 146 -4.64 18.52 -3.45
N LEU A 147 -5.96 18.44 -3.53
CA LEU A 147 -6.65 17.26 -4.08
C LEU A 147 -6.31 17.04 -5.55
N ALA A 148 -6.23 18.11 -6.35
CA ALA A 148 -5.84 18.02 -7.75
C ALA A 148 -4.40 17.48 -7.92
N ALA A 149 -3.44 17.94 -7.10
CA ALA A 149 -2.08 17.45 -7.13
C ALA A 149 -1.97 15.97 -6.70
N VAL A 150 -2.71 15.58 -5.66
CA VAL A 150 -2.82 14.18 -5.22
C VAL A 150 -3.41 13.32 -6.33
N GLU A 151 -4.48 13.76 -6.95
CA GLU A 151 -5.14 13.05 -8.05
C GLU A 151 -4.20 12.89 -9.26
N ALA A 152 -3.55 13.95 -9.69
CA ALA A 152 -2.62 13.93 -10.81
C ALA A 152 -1.51 12.90 -10.59
N LEU A 153 -0.84 12.92 -9.44
CA LEU A 153 0.26 12.01 -9.14
C LEU A 153 -0.16 10.55 -8.89
N ASN A 154 -1.45 10.29 -8.65
CA ASN A 154 -1.99 8.92 -8.60
C ASN A 154 -2.48 8.41 -9.98
N THR A 155 -2.37 9.22 -11.05
CA THR A 155 -2.52 8.75 -12.43
C THR A 155 -1.14 8.59 -13.07
N LYS A 156 -0.99 7.64 -13.99
CA LYS A 156 0.28 7.42 -14.68
C LYS A 156 0.60 8.55 -15.67
N SER A 157 -0.43 9.10 -16.31
CA SER A 157 -0.29 10.26 -17.21
C SER A 157 0.13 11.52 -16.45
N GLY A 158 -0.54 11.84 -15.35
CA GLY A 158 -0.21 12.99 -14.53
C GLY A 158 1.15 12.85 -13.85
N PHE A 159 1.48 11.66 -13.34
CA PHE A 159 2.82 11.37 -12.83
C PHE A 159 3.90 11.60 -13.89
N ARG A 160 3.70 11.14 -15.14
CA ARG A 160 4.67 11.36 -16.22
C ARG A 160 4.88 12.83 -16.51
N ALA A 161 3.81 13.64 -16.53
CA ALA A 161 3.91 15.08 -16.75
C ALA A 161 4.74 15.76 -15.65
N VAL A 162 4.36 15.57 -14.37
CA VAL A 162 5.07 16.15 -13.22
C VAL A 162 6.52 15.63 -13.14
N ALA A 163 6.74 14.34 -13.36
CA ALA A 163 8.06 13.72 -13.33
C ALA A 163 8.99 14.28 -14.41
N HIS A 164 8.47 14.51 -15.63
CA HIS A 164 9.20 15.15 -16.71
C HIS A 164 9.68 16.55 -16.29
N ASP A 165 8.79 17.38 -15.76
CA ASP A 165 9.11 18.75 -15.34
C ASP A 165 10.14 18.79 -14.19
N LEU A 166 10.16 17.75 -13.36
CA LEU A 166 11.11 17.61 -12.25
C LEU A 166 12.42 16.90 -12.65
N GLY A 167 12.62 16.57 -13.93
CA GLY A 167 13.83 15.88 -14.41
C GLY A 167 13.96 14.44 -13.88
N VAL A 168 12.85 13.76 -13.57
CA VAL A 168 12.83 12.36 -13.18
C VAL A 168 12.96 11.49 -14.42
N ARG A 169 13.87 10.52 -14.40
CA ARG A 169 14.04 9.59 -15.52
C ARG A 169 12.87 8.61 -15.56
N LEU A 170 12.20 8.59 -16.71
CA LEU A 170 11.07 7.71 -17.01
C LEU A 170 11.45 6.75 -18.14
N PRO A 171 10.82 5.56 -18.24
CA PRO A 171 10.88 4.76 -19.45
C PRO A 171 10.40 5.58 -20.64
N HIS A 172 11.01 5.39 -21.82
CA HIS A 172 10.54 6.03 -23.04
C HIS A 172 9.10 5.57 -23.34
N GLY A 173 8.22 6.51 -23.67
CA GLY A 173 6.83 6.17 -23.86
C GLY A 173 5.91 7.37 -24.04
N ARG A 174 4.64 7.08 -24.19
CA ARG A 174 3.62 8.11 -24.43
C ARG A 174 2.31 7.82 -23.71
N VAL A 175 1.57 8.88 -23.49
CA VAL A 175 0.16 8.84 -23.08
C VAL A 175 -0.71 8.89 -24.34
N CYS A 176 -1.76 8.07 -24.40
CA CYS A 176 -2.71 8.07 -25.51
C CYS A 176 -4.15 7.85 -25.03
N ALA A 177 -5.10 8.26 -25.86
CA ALA A 177 -6.51 7.88 -25.68
C ALA A 177 -6.72 6.40 -26.07
N GLY A 178 -7.75 5.77 -25.52
CA GLY A 178 -8.07 4.38 -25.78
C GLY A 178 -8.20 4.01 -27.26
N PRO A 179 -8.85 4.80 -28.11
CA PRO A 179 -8.92 4.57 -29.57
C PRO A 179 -7.54 4.53 -30.25
N ASP A 180 -6.57 5.32 -29.77
CA ASP A 180 -5.23 5.44 -30.33
C ASP A 180 -4.25 4.37 -29.81
N LEU A 181 -4.66 3.61 -28.81
CA LEU A 181 -3.83 2.60 -28.15
C LEU A 181 -3.16 1.61 -29.11
N PRO A 182 -3.87 1.03 -30.11
CA PRO A 182 -3.23 0.10 -31.06
C PRO A 182 -2.10 0.74 -31.88
N VAL A 183 -2.24 2.02 -32.23
CA VAL A 183 -1.23 2.76 -32.99
C VAL A 183 -0.02 3.05 -32.11
N ALA A 184 -0.25 3.52 -30.88
CA ALA A 184 0.81 3.78 -29.91
C ALA A 184 1.64 2.54 -29.59
N VAL A 185 0.98 1.39 -29.40
CA VAL A 185 1.64 0.12 -29.13
C VAL A 185 2.49 -0.32 -30.32
N ARG A 186 1.95 -0.33 -31.54
CA ARG A 186 2.72 -0.72 -32.74
C ARG A 186 3.96 0.14 -32.95
N SER A 187 3.83 1.46 -32.79
CA SER A 187 4.97 2.38 -32.92
C SER A 187 6.06 2.03 -31.92
N LEU A 188 5.73 1.96 -30.63
CA LEU A 188 6.71 1.73 -29.58
C LEU A 188 7.29 0.31 -29.58
N VAL A 189 6.52 -0.69 -29.99
CA VAL A 189 7.03 -2.05 -30.20
C VAL A 189 8.04 -2.06 -31.34
N GLY A 190 7.78 -1.33 -32.44
CA GLY A 190 8.74 -1.18 -33.54
C GLY A 190 10.05 -0.51 -33.11
N GLU A 191 10.01 0.39 -32.15
CA GLU A 191 11.18 1.11 -31.64
C GLU A 191 11.97 0.30 -30.58
N HIS A 192 11.26 -0.42 -29.70
CA HIS A 192 11.85 -1.04 -28.49
C HIS A 192 11.72 -2.56 -28.44
N GLY A 193 11.05 -3.21 -29.39
CA GLY A 193 10.80 -4.66 -29.42
C GLY A 193 9.75 -5.12 -28.42
N ARG A 194 9.76 -4.57 -27.21
CA ARG A 194 8.82 -4.93 -26.12
C ARG A 194 8.36 -3.70 -25.36
N VAL A 195 7.06 -3.63 -25.06
CA VAL A 195 6.46 -2.51 -24.32
C VAL A 195 5.58 -2.99 -23.18
N VAL A 196 5.34 -2.05 -22.26
CA VAL A 196 4.37 -2.21 -21.15
C VAL A 196 3.20 -1.28 -21.43
N VAL A 197 2.00 -1.84 -21.46
CA VAL A 197 0.74 -1.12 -21.63
C VAL A 197 0.04 -1.04 -20.28
N LYS A 198 -0.28 0.16 -19.85
CA LYS A 198 -0.83 0.45 -18.52
C LYS A 198 -2.11 1.26 -18.62
N PRO A 199 -3.22 0.87 -17.97
CA PRO A 199 -4.32 1.79 -17.78
C PRO A 199 -3.85 2.96 -16.90
N ASP A 200 -4.37 4.14 -17.12
CA ASP A 200 -3.95 5.35 -16.42
C ASP A 200 -4.10 5.24 -14.90
N ARG A 201 -5.19 4.61 -14.44
CA ARG A 201 -5.43 4.31 -13.02
C ARG A 201 -5.46 2.82 -12.79
N SER A 202 -4.56 2.33 -11.96
CA SER A 202 -4.54 0.96 -11.47
C SER A 202 -3.62 0.84 -10.27
N ALA A 203 -3.85 -0.14 -9.41
CA ALA A 203 -2.98 -0.48 -8.29
C ALA A 203 -2.52 -1.93 -8.39
N GLY A 204 -1.32 -2.23 -7.83
CA GLY A 204 -0.78 -3.57 -7.73
C GLY A 204 -0.52 -4.29 -9.06
N GLY A 205 -0.33 -3.56 -10.15
CA GLY A 205 -0.08 -4.12 -11.49
C GLY A 205 -1.34 -4.64 -12.20
N HIS A 206 -2.54 -4.35 -11.70
CA HIS A 206 -3.78 -4.78 -12.35
C HIS A 206 -4.00 -4.05 -13.67
N GLY A 207 -4.28 -4.83 -14.75
CA GLY A 207 -4.50 -4.29 -16.09
C GLY A 207 -3.22 -4.01 -16.87
N LEU A 208 -2.05 -4.19 -16.26
CA LEU A 208 -0.76 -4.09 -16.91
C LEU A 208 -0.58 -5.25 -17.90
N ARG A 209 -0.12 -4.95 -19.12
CA ARG A 209 0.15 -5.93 -20.17
C ARG A 209 1.54 -5.71 -20.74
N PHE A 210 2.27 -6.81 -20.94
CA PHE A 210 3.51 -6.82 -21.70
C PHE A 210 3.19 -7.23 -23.13
N VAL A 211 3.70 -6.50 -24.11
CA VAL A 211 3.42 -6.74 -25.53
C VAL A 211 4.75 -6.80 -26.26
N ASP A 212 4.95 -7.92 -26.96
CA ASP A 212 6.10 -8.18 -27.83
C ASP A 212 5.71 -8.00 -29.30
N GLY A 213 6.71 -7.85 -30.19
CA GLY A 213 6.49 -7.63 -31.61
C GLY A 213 5.68 -8.73 -32.31
N ASP A 214 5.85 -9.97 -31.88
CA ASP A 214 5.15 -11.15 -32.40
C ASP A 214 3.84 -11.45 -31.66
N GLY A 215 3.46 -10.59 -30.71
CA GLY A 215 2.27 -10.77 -29.88
C GLY A 215 0.97 -10.42 -30.62
N PRO A 216 -0.19 -10.87 -30.09
CA PRO A 216 -1.48 -10.53 -30.65
C PRO A 216 -1.71 -9.01 -30.63
N PRO A 217 -2.43 -8.46 -31.64
CA PRO A 217 -2.74 -7.04 -31.68
C PRO A 217 -3.47 -6.57 -30.42
N VAL A 218 -3.07 -5.41 -29.90
CA VAL A 218 -3.77 -4.78 -28.78
C VAL A 218 -5.00 -4.08 -29.33
N ALA A 219 -6.17 -4.46 -28.81
CA ALA A 219 -7.44 -3.82 -29.18
C ALA A 219 -7.53 -2.39 -28.63
N ALA A 220 -8.30 -1.55 -29.32
CA ALA A 220 -8.68 -0.24 -28.80
C ALA A 220 -9.36 -0.37 -27.43
N GLY A 221 -9.09 0.60 -26.55
CA GLY A 221 -9.64 0.67 -25.20
C GLY A 221 -10.52 1.90 -25.02
N THR A 222 -10.97 2.09 -23.81
CA THR A 222 -11.60 3.34 -23.35
C THR A 222 -10.68 4.08 -22.37
N GLY A 223 -10.89 5.37 -22.19
CA GLY A 223 -10.11 6.18 -21.25
C GLY A 223 -8.68 6.45 -21.70
N THR A 224 -7.81 6.76 -20.76
CA THR A 224 -6.41 7.11 -20.96
C THR A 224 -5.51 5.93 -20.69
N TRP A 225 -4.46 5.77 -21.50
CA TRP A 225 -3.46 4.71 -21.41
C TRP A 225 -2.05 5.28 -21.47
N VAL A 226 -1.14 4.58 -20.84
CA VAL A 226 0.30 4.83 -20.94
C VAL A 226 0.96 3.61 -21.58
N VAL A 227 1.73 3.84 -22.64
CA VAL A 227 2.55 2.82 -23.30
C VAL A 227 4.01 3.22 -23.15
N GLU A 228 4.82 2.32 -22.61
CA GLU A 228 6.24 2.58 -22.31
C GLU A 228 7.11 1.42 -22.81
N GLU A 229 8.37 1.71 -23.14
CA GLU A 229 9.36 0.65 -23.31
C GLU A 229 9.37 -0.29 -22.10
N CYS A 230 9.53 -1.57 -22.35
CA CYS A 230 9.78 -2.53 -21.29
C CYS A 230 11.26 -2.49 -20.91
N VAL A 231 11.60 -1.68 -19.91
CA VAL A 231 12.99 -1.63 -19.41
C VAL A 231 13.41 -3.04 -19.03
N ALA A 232 14.50 -3.53 -19.64
CA ALA A 232 15.08 -4.82 -19.28
C ALA A 232 15.55 -4.80 -17.83
N GLY A 233 15.35 -5.88 -17.10
CA GLY A 233 15.73 -6.06 -15.71
C GLY A 233 14.57 -6.58 -14.86
N ASP A 234 14.90 -7.35 -13.83
CA ASP A 234 13.91 -8.00 -12.96
C ASP A 234 13.75 -7.28 -11.61
N THR A 235 14.52 -6.22 -11.39
CA THR A 235 14.53 -5.52 -10.09
C THR A 235 13.55 -4.37 -10.11
N ALA A 236 12.41 -4.60 -9.47
CA ALA A 236 11.44 -3.55 -9.18
C ALA A 236 11.64 -3.04 -7.75
N VAL A 237 11.63 -1.74 -7.57
CA VAL A 237 11.95 -1.08 -6.29
C VAL A 237 10.89 -0.04 -5.96
N SER A 238 10.75 0.25 -4.69
CA SER A 238 9.91 1.34 -4.21
C SER A 238 10.61 2.08 -3.08
N THR A 239 10.49 3.38 -3.07
CA THR A 239 10.91 4.21 -1.95
C THR A 239 9.72 4.95 -1.39
N GLN A 240 9.57 4.91 -0.08
CA GLN A 240 8.51 5.62 0.61
C GLN A 240 9.04 6.82 1.37
N PHE A 241 8.34 7.92 1.23
CA PHE A 241 8.60 9.18 1.91
C PHE A 241 7.32 9.68 2.58
N GLU A 242 7.47 10.66 3.42
CA GLU A 242 6.38 11.42 4.02
C GLU A 242 6.59 12.91 3.74
N SER A 243 5.61 13.55 3.11
CA SER A 243 5.56 15.01 2.96
C SER A 243 5.26 15.64 4.31
N ARG A 244 6.11 16.55 4.74
CA ARG A 244 6.03 17.24 6.04
C ARG A 244 6.29 18.73 5.87
N PRO A 245 5.89 19.58 6.83
CA PRO A 245 6.16 21.01 6.80
C PRO A 245 7.64 21.39 6.70
N GLY A 246 8.52 20.58 7.31
CA GLY A 246 9.98 20.76 7.28
C GLY A 246 10.68 20.12 6.07
N GLY A 247 9.91 19.68 5.09
CA GLY A 247 10.39 18.95 3.91
C GLY A 247 10.17 17.45 3.95
N PRO A 248 10.34 16.79 2.81
CA PRO A 248 10.06 15.36 2.68
C PRO A 248 11.05 14.51 3.49
N ARG A 249 10.51 13.59 4.29
CA ARG A 249 11.27 12.64 5.10
C ARG A 249 11.27 11.26 4.44
N HIS A 250 12.46 10.71 4.22
CA HIS A 250 12.61 9.32 3.80
C HIS A 250 12.15 8.37 4.90
N MET A 251 11.32 7.40 4.56
CA MET A 251 10.86 6.36 5.48
C MET A 251 11.67 5.08 5.27
N PHE A 252 11.62 4.50 4.09
CA PHE A 252 12.36 3.29 3.72
C PHE A 252 12.44 3.14 2.20
N THR A 253 13.37 2.28 1.76
CA THR A 253 13.48 1.82 0.37
C THR A 253 13.67 0.32 0.37
N GLY A 254 12.99 -0.36 -0.52
CA GLY A 254 13.10 -1.81 -0.66
C GLY A 254 12.77 -2.31 -2.06
N GLU A 255 12.78 -3.62 -2.20
CA GLU A 255 12.58 -4.32 -3.45
C GLU A 255 11.20 -4.96 -3.47
N MET A 256 10.49 -4.79 -4.59
CA MET A 256 9.19 -5.43 -4.81
C MET A 256 9.40 -6.85 -5.35
N THR A 257 8.69 -7.81 -4.80
CA THR A 257 8.53 -9.13 -5.42
C THR A 257 7.32 -9.06 -6.34
N LEU A 258 7.53 -9.31 -7.61
CA LEU A 258 6.47 -9.35 -8.62
C LEU A 258 6.23 -10.79 -9.07
N HIS A 259 4.97 -11.15 -9.24
CA HIS A 259 4.59 -12.40 -9.90
C HIS A 259 3.73 -12.06 -11.13
N ARG A 260 4.24 -12.36 -12.32
CA ARG A 260 3.60 -12.00 -13.61
C ARG A 260 3.21 -10.52 -13.68
N GLY A 261 4.11 -9.63 -13.27
CA GLY A 261 3.90 -8.18 -13.24
C GLY A 261 2.99 -7.67 -12.12
N ARG A 262 2.49 -8.53 -11.23
CA ARG A 262 1.64 -8.14 -10.09
C ARG A 262 2.43 -8.15 -8.79
N PHE A 263 2.14 -7.20 -7.93
CA PHE A 263 2.75 -7.13 -6.60
C PHE A 263 2.40 -8.38 -5.77
N ALA A 264 3.43 -9.06 -5.31
CA ALA A 264 3.32 -10.29 -4.51
C ALA A 264 3.94 -10.14 -3.11
N GLY A 265 4.86 -9.19 -2.92
CA GLY A 265 5.54 -8.95 -1.67
C GLY A 265 6.59 -7.85 -1.76
N TYR A 266 7.28 -7.62 -0.66
CA TYR A 266 8.27 -6.55 -0.54
C TYR A 266 9.36 -6.93 0.45
N ARG A 267 10.58 -6.49 0.22
CA ARG A 267 11.74 -6.69 1.10
C ARG A 267 12.41 -5.36 1.39
N ALA A 268 12.66 -5.06 2.66
CA ALA A 268 13.40 -3.89 3.09
C ALA A 268 14.48 -4.27 4.12
N PRO A 269 15.63 -3.62 4.09
CA PRO A 269 16.07 -2.62 3.10
C PRO A 269 16.40 -3.23 1.74
N ALA A 270 16.37 -2.41 0.68
CA ALA A 270 16.90 -2.81 -0.64
C ALA A 270 18.40 -3.10 -0.54
N ARG A 271 18.84 -4.20 -1.14
CA ARG A 271 20.26 -4.63 -1.12
C ARG A 271 20.89 -4.76 -2.50
N SER A 272 20.06 -5.03 -3.51
CA SER A 272 20.54 -5.28 -4.88
C SER A 272 20.78 -3.99 -5.66
N LEU A 273 20.55 -2.82 -5.05
CA LEU A 273 20.67 -1.53 -5.72
C LEU A 273 22.09 -0.98 -5.68
N PRO A 274 22.65 -0.58 -6.81
CA PRO A 274 23.83 0.27 -6.83
C PRO A 274 23.59 1.59 -6.06
N VAL A 275 24.63 2.13 -5.42
CA VAL A 275 24.50 3.34 -4.59
C VAL A 275 23.94 4.51 -5.40
N HIS A 276 24.40 4.73 -6.64
CA HIS A 276 23.91 5.79 -7.52
C HIS A 276 22.42 5.62 -7.87
N ALA A 277 21.95 4.38 -8.04
CA ALA A 277 20.55 4.09 -8.29
C ALA A 277 19.66 4.49 -7.10
N LEU A 278 20.13 4.18 -5.91
CA LEU A 278 19.45 4.55 -4.67
C LEU A 278 19.42 6.07 -4.45
N ASP A 279 20.51 6.75 -4.78
CA ASP A 279 20.62 8.21 -4.67
C ASP A 279 19.72 8.92 -5.69
N ASP A 280 19.66 8.45 -6.93
CA ASP A 280 18.73 8.93 -7.96
C ASP A 280 17.28 8.80 -7.49
N LEU A 281 16.89 7.63 -7.05
CA LEU A 281 15.53 7.35 -6.58
C LEU A 281 15.14 8.25 -5.39
N ARG A 282 16.04 8.45 -4.44
CA ARG A 282 15.81 9.32 -3.28
C ARG A 282 15.75 10.80 -3.68
N ARG A 283 16.58 11.23 -4.62
CA ARG A 283 16.57 12.61 -5.13
C ARG A 283 15.22 12.91 -5.80
N TRP A 284 14.73 12.01 -6.67
CA TRP A 284 13.43 12.17 -7.33
C TRP A 284 12.27 12.15 -6.35
N ALA A 285 12.30 11.23 -5.40
CA ALA A 285 11.27 11.20 -4.38
C ALA A 285 11.24 12.49 -3.54
N ARG A 286 12.41 13.09 -3.23
CA ARG A 286 12.45 14.41 -2.56
C ARG A 286 11.87 15.52 -3.44
N ALA A 287 12.20 15.56 -4.73
CA ALA A 287 11.64 16.55 -5.65
C ALA A 287 10.12 16.48 -5.72
N LEU A 288 9.57 15.26 -5.86
CA LEU A 288 8.12 15.01 -5.80
C LEU A 288 7.52 15.41 -4.45
N GLY A 289 8.21 15.16 -3.35
CA GLY A 289 7.76 15.58 -2.02
C GLY A 289 7.72 17.08 -1.83
N HIS A 290 8.68 17.82 -2.39
CA HIS A 290 8.63 19.29 -2.41
C HIS A 290 7.48 19.80 -3.29
N HIS A 291 7.24 19.20 -4.44
CA HIS A 291 6.09 19.50 -5.28
C HIS A 291 4.77 19.28 -4.52
N LEU A 292 4.59 18.13 -3.86
CA LEU A 292 3.44 17.84 -3.02
C LEU A 292 3.25 18.84 -1.88
N ALA A 293 4.33 19.18 -1.17
CA ALA A 293 4.30 20.14 -0.07
C ALA A 293 3.93 21.57 -0.56
N ALA A 294 4.38 21.97 -1.74
CA ALA A 294 4.03 23.25 -2.36
C ALA A 294 2.53 23.33 -2.69
N HIS A 295 1.88 22.17 -2.94
CA HIS A 295 0.44 22.05 -3.11
C HIS A 295 -0.32 21.72 -1.80
N GLY A 296 0.32 21.86 -0.64
CA GLY A 296 -0.33 21.67 0.65
C GLY A 296 -0.50 20.21 1.09
N TYR A 297 -0.04 19.21 0.32
CA TYR A 297 -0.17 17.82 0.73
C TYR A 297 0.78 17.48 1.88
N LEU A 298 0.24 16.87 2.93
CA LEU A 298 0.97 16.28 4.04
C LEU A 298 0.59 14.80 4.17
N GLY A 299 1.58 13.94 4.29
CA GLY A 299 1.35 12.50 4.44
C GLY A 299 2.30 11.63 3.63
N PRO A 300 2.12 10.30 3.65
CA PRO A 300 2.97 9.34 2.96
C PRO A 300 2.74 9.35 1.45
N TYR A 301 3.83 9.13 0.71
CA TYR A 301 3.81 8.84 -0.73
C TYR A 301 4.94 7.88 -1.06
N ALA A 302 4.80 7.16 -2.16
CA ALA A 302 5.81 6.22 -2.65
C ALA A 302 6.12 6.51 -4.12
N VAL A 303 7.38 6.26 -4.51
CA VAL A 303 7.83 6.27 -5.91
C VAL A 303 8.29 4.86 -6.23
N ASP A 304 7.65 4.26 -7.22
CA ASP A 304 7.97 2.94 -7.74
C ASP A 304 8.86 3.08 -8.98
N ALA A 305 9.84 2.19 -9.11
CA ALA A 305 10.80 2.24 -10.20
C ALA A 305 11.25 0.84 -10.61
N VAL A 306 11.83 0.74 -11.80
CA VAL A 306 12.55 -0.42 -12.28
C VAL A 306 14.02 -0.09 -12.48
N VAL A 307 14.89 -1.09 -12.28
CA VAL A 307 16.34 -0.94 -12.43
C VAL A 307 16.80 -1.81 -13.58
N SER A 308 17.48 -1.19 -14.54
CA SER A 308 18.06 -1.90 -15.67
C SER A 308 19.27 -2.75 -15.27
N PRO A 309 19.72 -3.70 -16.10
CA PRO A 309 20.95 -4.48 -15.85
C PRO A 309 22.20 -3.61 -15.71
N THR A 310 22.21 -2.39 -16.30
CA THR A 310 23.30 -1.43 -16.16
C THR A 310 23.24 -0.62 -14.87
N GLY A 311 22.23 -0.83 -14.04
CA GLY A 311 22.00 -0.08 -12.80
C GLY A 311 21.27 1.25 -12.99
N ALA A 312 20.83 1.59 -14.19
CA ALA A 312 20.02 2.79 -14.42
C ALA A 312 18.61 2.59 -13.88
N VAL A 313 18.10 3.59 -13.15
CA VAL A 313 16.76 3.57 -12.55
C VAL A 313 15.79 4.35 -13.43
N TYR A 314 14.58 3.85 -13.53
CA TYR A 314 13.47 4.50 -14.25
C TYR A 314 12.24 4.50 -13.35
N ALA A 315 11.72 5.66 -13.01
CA ALA A 315 10.50 5.77 -12.22
C ALA A 315 9.28 5.39 -13.06
N THR A 316 8.36 4.64 -12.49
CA THR A 316 7.22 4.04 -13.23
C THR A 316 5.85 4.52 -12.76
N GLU A 317 5.74 4.91 -11.48
CA GLU A 317 4.53 5.51 -10.91
C GLU A 317 4.81 6.19 -9.56
N CYS A 318 3.91 7.07 -9.16
CA CYS A 318 3.85 7.62 -7.81
C CYS A 318 2.53 7.19 -7.15
N ASN A 319 2.57 6.94 -5.86
CA ASN A 319 1.42 6.56 -5.06
C ASN A 319 1.31 7.54 -3.89
N VAL A 320 0.47 8.57 -4.01
CA VAL A 320 0.28 9.62 -2.99
C VAL A 320 -0.81 9.17 -2.02
N ARG A 321 -0.46 8.24 -1.17
CA ARG A 321 -1.31 7.60 -0.16
C ARG A 321 -0.49 6.62 0.69
N ARG A 322 -1.11 6.04 1.69
CA ARG A 322 -0.60 4.83 2.36
C ARG A 322 -0.62 3.66 1.36
N THR A 323 0.42 2.87 1.34
CA THR A 323 0.58 1.74 0.42
C THR A 323 0.55 0.40 1.15
N ALA A 324 0.69 -0.69 0.40
CA ALA A 324 0.78 -2.04 0.97
C ALA A 324 1.96 -2.23 1.94
N THR A 325 2.94 -1.35 1.90
CA THR A 325 4.18 -1.42 2.68
C THR A 325 4.24 -0.43 3.83
N THR A 326 3.29 0.52 3.91
CA THR A 326 3.25 1.54 4.98
C THR A 326 2.99 0.90 6.35
N ALA A 327 1.90 0.13 6.49
CA ALA A 327 1.58 -0.52 7.76
C ALA A 327 2.66 -1.54 8.20
N PRO A 328 3.24 -2.40 7.33
CA PRO A 328 4.39 -3.23 7.67
C PRO A 328 5.57 -2.43 8.24
N GLN A 329 5.97 -1.34 7.60
CA GLN A 329 7.07 -0.50 8.10
C GLN A 329 6.75 0.13 9.46
N GLU A 330 5.54 0.63 9.66
CA GLU A 330 5.10 1.18 10.94
C GLU A 330 5.10 0.10 12.04
N THR A 331 4.64 -1.11 11.72
CA THR A 331 4.69 -2.27 12.62
C THR A 331 6.12 -2.57 13.05
N VAL A 332 7.04 -2.68 12.08
CA VAL A 332 8.46 -2.96 12.36
C VAL A 332 9.10 -1.84 13.19
N ALA A 333 8.84 -0.59 12.86
CA ALA A 333 9.37 0.55 13.60
C ALA A 333 8.87 0.56 15.05
N ARG A 334 7.61 0.22 15.27
CA ARG A 334 6.99 0.18 16.60
C ARG A 334 7.48 -0.99 17.44
N LEU A 335 7.52 -2.19 16.87
CA LEU A 335 7.97 -3.40 17.58
C LEU A 335 9.49 -3.40 17.82
N GLY A 336 10.26 -2.72 16.96
CA GLY A 336 11.70 -2.57 17.10
C GLY A 336 12.14 -1.65 18.25
N GLY A 337 11.23 -0.92 18.88
CA GLY A 337 11.45 -0.14 20.13
C GLY A 337 12.47 0.99 20.05
N GLY A 338 12.95 1.39 18.87
CA GLY A 338 13.91 2.49 18.71
C GLY A 338 15.30 2.27 19.35
N THR A 339 15.54 1.10 19.94
CA THR A 339 16.75 0.80 20.74
C THR A 339 17.85 0.10 19.92
N ARG A 340 17.55 -0.35 18.70
CA ARG A 340 18.49 -1.07 17.86
C ARG A 340 19.39 -0.11 17.09
N PRO A 341 20.71 -0.40 16.98
CA PRO A 341 21.63 0.43 16.21
C PRO A 341 21.36 0.44 14.70
N ARG A 342 20.63 -0.56 14.20
CA ARG A 342 20.17 -0.65 12.81
C ARG A 342 18.70 -1.05 12.76
N PRO A 343 17.92 -0.46 11.83
CA PRO A 343 16.55 -0.93 11.59
C PRO A 343 16.57 -2.41 11.21
N PRO A 344 15.64 -3.23 11.73
CA PRO A 344 15.52 -4.62 11.33
C PRO A 344 15.16 -4.73 9.84
N ALA A 345 15.57 -5.82 9.23
CA ALA A 345 15.10 -6.21 7.91
C ALA A 345 13.72 -6.85 8.02
N TRP A 346 12.92 -6.65 6.98
CA TRP A 346 11.61 -7.27 6.94
C TRP A 346 11.21 -7.66 5.51
N GLN A 347 10.33 -8.65 5.43
CA GLN A 347 9.76 -9.14 4.18
C GLN A 347 8.26 -9.38 4.35
N THR A 348 7.47 -8.88 3.41
CA THR A 348 6.05 -9.23 3.30
C THR A 348 5.82 -10.21 2.17
N GLY A 349 4.73 -10.95 2.28
CA GLY A 349 4.26 -11.86 1.25
C GLY A 349 2.91 -12.46 1.65
N ARG A 350 2.54 -13.50 0.92
CA ARG A 350 1.33 -14.28 1.17
C ARG A 350 1.71 -15.75 1.29
N ALA A 351 1.40 -16.36 2.41
CA ALA A 351 1.54 -17.79 2.60
C ALA A 351 0.21 -18.50 2.33
N PRO A 352 0.20 -19.71 1.79
CA PRO A 352 -1.01 -20.53 1.73
C PRO A 352 -1.61 -20.68 3.14
N SER A 353 -2.91 -20.70 3.28
CA SER A 353 -3.55 -21.00 4.58
C SER A 353 -3.58 -22.52 4.89
N GLY A 354 -3.27 -23.37 3.91
CA GLY A 354 -3.31 -24.81 4.05
C GLY A 354 -4.69 -25.30 4.50
N ALA A 355 -4.72 -26.15 5.51
CA ALA A 355 -5.95 -26.64 6.14
C ALA A 355 -6.54 -25.68 7.21
N CYS A 356 -5.89 -24.53 7.46
CA CYS A 356 -6.36 -23.60 8.47
C CYS A 356 -7.64 -22.89 8.02
N THR A 357 -8.72 -23.08 8.75
CA THR A 357 -10.03 -22.46 8.47
C THR A 357 -10.27 -21.20 9.28
N THR A 358 -9.43 -20.92 10.29
CA THR A 358 -9.53 -19.76 11.18
C THR A 358 -8.18 -19.14 11.41
N PHE A 359 -8.17 -17.87 11.78
CA PHE A 359 -6.95 -17.15 12.17
C PHE A 359 -6.25 -17.85 13.35
N ALA A 360 -7.00 -18.28 14.36
CA ALA A 360 -6.45 -18.96 15.53
C ALA A 360 -5.74 -20.28 15.16
N ALA A 361 -6.29 -21.05 14.20
CA ALA A 361 -5.65 -22.28 13.71
C ALA A 361 -4.31 -21.97 13.05
N ALA A 362 -4.27 -20.99 12.14
CA ALA A 362 -3.04 -20.56 11.48
C ALA A 362 -2.00 -20.05 12.48
N LEU A 363 -2.42 -19.28 13.47
CA LEU A 363 -1.53 -18.76 14.50
C LEU A 363 -0.94 -19.88 15.37
N ARG A 364 -1.69 -20.94 15.67
CA ARG A 364 -1.17 -22.13 16.37
C ARG A 364 -0.07 -22.79 15.56
N GLU A 365 -0.32 -23.10 14.30
CA GLU A 365 0.72 -23.70 13.41
C GLU A 365 2.02 -22.87 13.39
N VAL A 366 1.87 -21.54 13.30
CA VAL A 366 3.04 -20.63 13.32
C VAL A 366 3.78 -20.67 14.67
N ARG A 367 3.05 -20.78 15.79
CA ARG A 367 3.63 -20.89 17.14
C ARG A 367 4.31 -22.25 17.37
N ASP A 368 3.66 -23.32 16.99
CA ASP A 368 4.15 -24.69 17.16
C ASP A 368 5.43 -24.94 16.33
N ALA A 369 5.50 -24.30 15.16
CA ALA A 369 6.72 -24.30 14.33
C ALA A 369 7.85 -23.37 14.86
N GLY A 370 7.63 -22.66 15.97
CA GLY A 370 8.61 -21.72 16.52
C GLY A 370 8.89 -20.52 15.62
N LEU A 371 7.92 -20.13 14.78
CA LEU A 371 8.07 -19.04 13.81
C LEU A 371 7.47 -17.72 14.30
N ALA A 372 6.59 -17.74 15.30
CA ALA A 372 5.91 -16.54 15.77
C ALA A 372 6.91 -15.44 16.22
N TYR A 373 6.58 -14.19 15.91
CA TYR A 373 7.39 -13.05 16.33
C TYR A 373 7.56 -13.02 17.85
N SER A 374 8.80 -12.80 18.29
CA SER A 374 9.17 -12.67 19.69
C SER A 374 9.77 -11.29 19.95
N ALA A 375 9.16 -10.51 20.84
CA ALA A 375 9.71 -9.21 21.27
C ALA A 375 11.09 -9.36 21.97
N ARG A 376 11.38 -10.53 22.57
CA ARG A 376 12.67 -10.81 23.22
C ARG A 376 13.82 -10.88 22.20
N THR A 377 13.61 -11.51 21.06
CA THR A 377 14.61 -11.60 19.98
C THR A 377 14.44 -10.48 18.96
N GLY A 378 13.22 -9.94 18.83
CA GLY A 378 12.80 -9.00 17.81
C GLY A 378 12.77 -9.61 16.42
N GLU A 379 12.59 -10.94 16.34
CA GLU A 379 12.52 -11.70 15.11
C GLU A 379 11.31 -12.63 15.08
N GLY A 380 10.90 -13.03 13.89
CA GLY A 380 9.82 -13.97 13.66
C GLY A 380 8.83 -13.49 12.63
N VAL A 381 7.72 -14.21 12.53
CA VAL A 381 6.64 -13.97 11.58
C VAL A 381 5.44 -13.37 12.31
N ILE A 382 4.88 -12.33 11.74
CA ILE A 382 3.61 -11.72 12.13
C ILE A 382 2.59 -12.04 11.05
N LEU A 383 1.46 -12.64 11.40
CA LEU A 383 0.30 -12.75 10.52
C LEU A 383 -0.34 -11.37 10.43
N HIS A 384 -0.23 -10.71 9.26
CA HIS A 384 -0.42 -9.27 9.14
C HIS A 384 -1.84 -8.86 8.76
N ALA A 385 -2.69 -9.79 8.37
CA ALA A 385 -4.11 -9.57 8.11
C ALA A 385 -4.91 -10.83 8.42
N ASP A 386 -6.20 -10.64 8.62
CA ASP A 386 -7.16 -11.67 9.00
C ASP A 386 -7.70 -12.40 7.77
N HIS A 387 -7.10 -13.54 7.48
CA HIS A 387 -7.58 -14.46 6.44
C HIS A 387 -7.44 -15.89 6.95
N GLY A 388 -8.55 -16.54 7.22
CA GLY A 388 -8.55 -17.86 7.83
C GLY A 388 -9.32 -18.95 7.07
N ALA A 389 -9.83 -18.65 5.88
CA ALA A 389 -10.58 -19.64 5.10
C ALA A 389 -9.64 -20.60 4.34
N PRO A 390 -9.96 -21.91 4.25
CA PRO A 390 -9.19 -22.87 3.47
C PRO A 390 -9.04 -22.43 2.01
N GLY A 391 -7.87 -22.66 1.43
CA GLY A 391 -7.56 -22.27 0.03
C GLY A 391 -7.30 -20.79 -0.18
N THR A 392 -7.31 -19.96 0.87
CA THR A 392 -6.91 -18.56 0.81
C THR A 392 -5.45 -18.37 1.21
N PHE A 393 -4.96 -17.13 1.07
CA PHE A 393 -3.61 -16.76 1.45
C PHE A 393 -3.63 -15.89 2.71
N LEU A 394 -2.65 -16.15 3.58
CA LEU A 394 -2.39 -15.36 4.78
C LEU A 394 -1.30 -14.32 4.50
N PRO A 395 -1.60 -13.03 4.51
CA PRO A 395 -0.58 -11.99 4.46
C PRO A 395 0.31 -12.06 5.70
N TYR A 396 1.61 -12.03 5.50
CA TYR A 396 2.59 -12.08 6.58
C TYR A 396 3.62 -10.97 6.50
N LEU A 397 4.26 -10.72 7.64
CA LEU A 397 5.42 -9.87 7.82
C LEU A 397 6.49 -10.68 8.57
N ALA A 398 7.55 -11.07 7.90
CA ALA A 398 8.73 -11.68 8.52
C ALA A 398 9.72 -10.58 8.90
N VAL A 399 10.16 -10.55 10.17
CA VAL A 399 11.07 -9.55 10.73
C VAL A 399 12.31 -10.25 11.24
N ALA A 400 13.49 -9.72 10.93
CA ALA A 400 14.77 -10.29 11.38
C ALA A 400 15.88 -9.22 11.45
N ALA A 401 17.05 -9.60 11.98
CA ALA A 401 18.22 -8.72 12.03
C ALA A 401 18.74 -8.36 10.62
N ASP A 402 18.58 -9.27 9.65
CA ASP A 402 19.05 -9.10 8.27
C ASP A 402 18.09 -9.73 7.25
N PRO A 403 18.18 -9.34 5.95
CA PRO A 403 17.30 -9.86 4.92
C PRO A 403 17.41 -11.36 4.61
N PRO A 404 18.59 -12.02 4.63
CA PRO A 404 18.65 -13.48 4.48
C PRO A 404 17.83 -14.21 5.54
N ARG A 405 17.92 -13.78 6.79
CA ARG A 405 17.14 -14.36 7.88
C ARG A 405 15.65 -14.09 7.75
N ALA A 406 15.24 -12.88 7.32
CA ALA A 406 13.84 -12.59 7.05
C ALA A 406 13.28 -13.48 5.91
N ALA A 407 14.07 -13.70 4.86
CA ALA A 407 13.69 -14.58 3.75
C ALA A 407 13.61 -16.06 4.19
N GLU A 408 14.50 -16.52 5.07
CA GLU A 408 14.45 -17.87 5.66
C GLU A 408 13.15 -18.06 6.44
N LEU A 409 12.78 -17.11 7.32
CA LEU A 409 11.55 -17.15 8.11
C LEU A 409 10.32 -17.22 7.21
N ALA A 410 10.29 -16.39 6.15
CA ALA A 410 9.22 -16.39 5.16
C ALA A 410 9.10 -17.73 4.44
N SER A 411 10.23 -18.32 4.03
CA SER A 411 10.27 -19.62 3.35
C SER A 411 9.82 -20.75 4.28
N ARG A 412 10.21 -20.72 5.55
CA ARG A 412 9.77 -21.69 6.56
C ARG A 412 8.27 -21.60 6.76
N LEU A 413 7.70 -20.38 6.88
CA LEU A 413 6.26 -20.19 7.01
C LEU A 413 5.50 -20.83 5.86
N VAL A 414 5.92 -20.57 4.61
CA VAL A 414 5.26 -21.13 3.42
C VAL A 414 5.28 -22.66 3.45
N ARG A 415 6.38 -23.28 3.86
CA ARG A 415 6.46 -24.74 4.01
C ARG A 415 5.59 -25.26 5.16
N THR A 416 5.56 -24.58 6.30
CA THR A 416 4.77 -24.99 7.49
C THR A 416 3.28 -25.01 7.20
N LEU A 417 2.78 -23.96 6.53
CA LEU A 417 1.35 -23.89 6.21
C LEU A 417 0.97 -24.74 4.98
N GLY A 418 1.96 -25.27 4.24
CA GLY A 418 1.76 -26.17 3.11
C GLY A 418 1.37 -25.47 1.81
N SER A 419 1.30 -26.25 0.73
CA SER A 419 0.75 -25.79 -0.54
C SER A 419 -0.77 -25.67 -0.42
N PRO A 420 -1.42 -24.67 -1.06
CA PRO A 420 -2.87 -24.66 -1.15
C PRO A 420 -3.29 -26.01 -1.74
N THR A 421 -4.22 -26.70 -1.12
CA THR A 421 -4.92 -27.80 -1.77
C THR A 421 -5.44 -27.27 -3.10
N GLU A 422 -5.14 -27.92 -4.22
CA GLU A 422 -5.76 -27.60 -5.50
C GLU A 422 -7.28 -27.79 -5.34
N ALA A 423 -7.93 -26.75 -4.85
CA ALA A 423 -9.38 -26.65 -4.92
C ALA A 423 -9.69 -26.57 -6.41
N GLY A 424 -10.30 -27.63 -6.94
CA GLY A 424 -10.56 -27.85 -8.34
C GLY A 424 -10.92 -26.56 -9.07
N GLY A 425 -10.14 -26.21 -10.09
CA GLY A 425 -10.44 -25.10 -10.95
C GLY A 425 -11.85 -25.28 -11.49
N PRO A 426 -12.64 -24.20 -11.62
CA PRO A 426 -13.86 -24.29 -12.41
C PRO A 426 -13.44 -24.68 -13.83
N GLY A 427 -13.96 -25.83 -14.27
CA GLY A 427 -13.72 -26.38 -15.60
C GLY A 427 -13.91 -25.30 -16.67
N ALA A 428 -13.02 -25.32 -17.63
CA ALA A 428 -13.17 -24.56 -18.86
C ALA A 428 -14.51 -24.92 -19.48
N GLY A 429 -15.37 -23.94 -19.60
CA GLY A 429 -16.61 -23.92 -20.33
C GLY A 429 -16.76 -22.51 -20.90
#